data_bb6d2d53128a20988585787b0cf30e22
#
_entry.id   bb6d2d53128a20988585787b0cf30e22
#
_cell.length_a   1.000
_cell.length_b   1.000
_cell.length_c   1.000
_cell.angle_alpha   90.00
_cell.angle_beta   90.00
_cell.angle_gamma   90.00
#
_symmetry.space_group_name_H-M   'P 1'
#
loop_
_entity.id
_entity.type
_entity.pdbx_description
1 polymer ?
#
loop_
_entity_poly.entity_id
_entity_poly.type
_entity_poly.pdbx_seq_one_letter_code
_entity_poly.pdbx_strand_id
1 'polypeptide(L)'
;MIEFDRVTKRYADGSPAVADVSFTVPSHKTVVLVGSSGSGKTTLLRMVNRMVDPTSGRVLIDDVDVTTMDPVRLRRSIGYVLQSGGLLPHRTVVENIAIVPRLNGATRPDARERALTMLDTVGLDRDLASRFPAQLSGGQQQRVGVARALASDPNILLMDEPFGAVDPIVRRSLQHELRELQRTLGKTILFVTHDIDEALALADEIIIVAAHGVIAQRGTPTEILTRPANAFVAEFVGVDRPERRLRLADAAGVEVVTDASGRPIGTLER
;
A
#
# COMPACT_ATOMS: atom_id res chain seq x y z
N MET A 1 8.00 11.37 -8.55
CA MET A 1 6.63 11.24 -9.12
C MET A 1 6.55 9.99 -9.97
N ILE A 2 5.41 9.26 -9.97
CA ILE A 2 5.18 8.15 -10.91
C ILE A 2 4.05 8.55 -11.84
N GLU A 3 4.20 8.32 -13.14
CA GLU A 3 3.19 8.63 -14.14
C GLU A 3 2.88 7.39 -14.98
N PHE A 4 1.60 7.13 -15.20
CA PHE A 4 1.10 6.16 -16.16
C PHE A 4 0.51 6.93 -17.33
N ASP A 5 1.05 6.75 -18.54
CA ASP A 5 0.62 7.42 -19.76
C ASP A 5 0.04 6.39 -20.75
N ARG A 6 -1.31 6.34 -20.83
CA ARG A 6 -2.09 5.47 -21.72
C ARG A 6 -1.67 3.99 -21.67
N VAL A 7 -1.46 3.49 -20.49
CA VAL A 7 -0.93 2.15 -20.27
C VAL A 7 -1.99 1.10 -20.57
N THR A 8 -1.62 0.13 -21.40
CA THR A 8 -2.42 -1.06 -21.69
C THR A 8 -1.61 -2.33 -21.42
N LYS A 9 -2.25 -3.34 -20.85
CA LYS A 9 -1.68 -4.69 -20.70
C LYS A 9 -2.66 -5.74 -21.18
N ARG A 10 -2.23 -6.51 -22.18
CA ARG A 10 -2.90 -7.74 -22.63
C ARG A 10 -1.99 -8.92 -22.34
N TYR A 11 -2.55 -9.99 -21.79
CA TYR A 11 -1.84 -11.26 -21.64
C TYR A 11 -2.01 -12.14 -22.89
N ALA A 12 -1.35 -13.30 -22.91
CA ALA A 12 -1.32 -14.17 -24.09
C ALA A 12 -2.71 -14.71 -24.49
N ASP A 13 -3.66 -14.76 -23.58
CA ASP A 13 -5.06 -15.13 -23.84
C ASP A 13 -5.88 -14.03 -24.50
N GLY A 14 -5.26 -12.86 -24.76
CA GLY A 14 -5.89 -11.71 -25.43
C GLY A 14 -6.75 -10.84 -24.50
N SER A 15 -7.02 -11.26 -23.27
CA SER A 15 -7.81 -10.46 -22.32
C SER A 15 -7.04 -9.23 -21.84
N PRO A 16 -7.65 -8.04 -21.83
CA PRO A 16 -7.01 -6.86 -21.27
C PRO A 16 -7.07 -6.92 -19.74
N ALA A 17 -5.91 -6.98 -19.10
CA ALA A 17 -5.82 -6.78 -17.66
C ALA A 17 -5.91 -5.29 -17.28
N VAL A 18 -5.41 -4.43 -18.18
CA VAL A 18 -5.43 -2.96 -18.08
C VAL A 18 -5.64 -2.40 -19.48
N ALA A 19 -6.52 -1.41 -19.65
CA ALA A 19 -6.85 -0.83 -20.93
C ALA A 19 -6.83 0.72 -20.87
N ASP A 20 -5.83 1.32 -21.55
CA ASP A 20 -5.69 2.78 -21.76
C ASP A 20 -5.78 3.61 -20.48
N VAL A 21 -4.99 3.28 -19.47
CA VAL A 21 -5.02 3.89 -18.15
C VAL A 21 -3.98 4.98 -18.03
N SER A 22 -4.40 6.17 -17.58
CA SER A 22 -3.52 7.30 -17.30
C SER A 22 -3.81 7.88 -15.93
N PHE A 23 -2.79 8.01 -15.10
CA PHE A 23 -2.83 8.73 -13.81
C PHE A 23 -1.42 9.00 -13.30
N THR A 24 -1.33 9.84 -12.29
CA THR A 24 -0.08 10.19 -11.62
C THR A 24 -0.13 9.85 -10.15
N VAL A 25 1.01 9.46 -9.58
CA VAL A 25 1.27 9.35 -8.15
C VAL A 25 2.23 10.48 -7.77
N PRO A 26 1.74 11.54 -7.12
CA PRO A 26 2.59 12.67 -6.75
C PRO A 26 3.69 12.27 -5.77
N SER A 27 4.83 12.96 -5.83
CA SER A 27 5.92 12.74 -4.88
C SER A 27 5.45 12.99 -3.45
N HIS A 28 5.95 12.18 -2.51
CA HIS A 28 5.65 12.29 -1.08
C HIS A 28 4.18 12.08 -0.70
N LYS A 29 3.40 11.44 -1.58
CA LYS A 29 1.99 11.10 -1.34
C LYS A 29 1.76 9.61 -1.30
N THR A 30 0.74 9.21 -0.55
CA THR A 30 0.18 7.86 -0.57
C THR A 30 -1.02 7.84 -1.52
N VAL A 31 -0.86 7.19 -2.67
CA VAL A 31 -1.97 6.91 -3.59
C VAL A 31 -2.37 5.45 -3.45
N VAL A 32 -3.66 5.22 -3.21
CA VAL A 32 -4.22 3.87 -3.03
C VAL A 32 -5.06 3.48 -4.24
N LEU A 33 -4.65 2.40 -4.92
CA LEU A 33 -5.48 1.73 -5.92
C LEU A 33 -6.39 0.73 -5.20
N VAL A 34 -7.69 0.93 -5.25
CA VAL A 34 -8.68 0.05 -4.63
C VAL A 34 -9.68 -0.46 -5.65
N GLY A 35 -10.17 -1.69 -5.48
CA GLY A 35 -11.16 -2.30 -6.39
C GLY A 35 -11.25 -3.80 -6.21
N SER A 36 -12.17 -4.45 -6.90
CA SER A 36 -12.37 -5.90 -6.83
C SER A 36 -11.16 -6.71 -7.29
N SER A 37 -11.08 -7.96 -6.89
CA SER A 37 -10.04 -8.88 -7.37
C SER A 37 -10.08 -8.99 -8.90
N GLY A 38 -8.92 -9.03 -9.54
CA GLY A 38 -8.82 -9.10 -11.00
C GLY A 38 -9.01 -7.77 -11.73
N SER A 39 -9.21 -6.63 -11.05
CA SER A 39 -9.39 -5.33 -11.71
C SER A 39 -8.11 -4.74 -12.34
N GLY A 40 -6.94 -5.37 -12.18
CA GLY A 40 -5.69 -4.91 -12.80
C GLY A 40 -4.74 -4.15 -11.88
N LYS A 41 -5.09 -3.90 -10.61
CA LYS A 41 -4.30 -3.12 -9.63
C LYS A 41 -2.87 -3.63 -9.44
N THR A 42 -2.71 -4.92 -9.16
CA THR A 42 -1.38 -5.55 -9.01
C THR A 42 -0.59 -5.51 -10.31
N THR A 43 -1.26 -5.58 -11.47
CA THR A 43 -0.62 -5.42 -12.78
C THR A 43 -0.06 -4.01 -12.94
N LEU A 44 -0.84 -2.98 -12.62
CA LEU A 44 -0.38 -1.58 -12.61
C LEU A 44 0.80 -1.39 -11.65
N LEU A 45 0.69 -1.87 -10.41
CA LEU A 45 1.77 -1.78 -9.43
C LEU A 45 3.07 -2.40 -9.97
N ARG A 46 2.99 -3.60 -10.57
CA ARG A 46 4.15 -4.35 -11.08
C ARG A 46 4.77 -3.75 -12.35
N MET A 47 4.09 -2.84 -13.02
CA MET A 47 4.67 -2.10 -14.14
C MET A 47 5.68 -1.07 -13.65
N VAL A 48 5.49 -0.46 -12.48
CA VAL A 48 6.41 0.54 -11.94
C VAL A 48 7.83 -0.03 -11.74
N ASN A 49 7.94 -1.29 -11.28
CA ASN A 49 9.23 -1.95 -11.06
C ASN A 49 9.64 -2.90 -12.21
N ARG A 50 8.95 -2.84 -13.35
CA ARG A 50 9.20 -3.69 -14.53
C ARG A 50 9.17 -5.19 -14.22
N MET A 51 8.35 -5.64 -13.27
CA MET A 51 8.00 -7.07 -13.17
C MET A 51 7.00 -7.47 -14.25
N VAL A 52 6.26 -6.49 -14.77
CA VAL A 52 5.36 -6.61 -15.91
C VAL A 52 5.62 -5.41 -16.83
N ASP A 53 5.96 -5.65 -18.08
CA ASP A 53 6.04 -4.56 -19.08
C ASP A 53 4.65 -4.30 -19.69
N PRO A 54 4.27 -3.04 -19.95
CA PRO A 54 3.03 -2.71 -20.66
C PRO A 54 3.07 -3.25 -22.10
N THR A 55 1.90 -3.52 -22.68
CA THR A 55 1.77 -3.86 -24.11
C THR A 55 1.83 -2.60 -24.97
N SER A 56 1.30 -1.48 -24.47
CA SER A 56 1.40 -0.14 -25.05
C SER A 56 1.28 0.92 -23.96
N GLY A 57 1.61 2.17 -24.28
CA GLY A 57 1.77 3.23 -23.30
C GLY A 57 3.10 3.10 -22.56
N ARG A 58 3.29 3.87 -21.52
CA ARG A 58 4.55 3.89 -20.76
C ARG A 58 4.31 4.26 -19.29
N VAL A 59 5.24 3.85 -18.44
CA VAL A 59 5.33 4.26 -17.05
C VAL A 59 6.59 5.08 -16.87
N LEU A 60 6.46 6.26 -16.27
CA LEU A 60 7.60 7.12 -16.01
C LEU A 60 7.81 7.28 -14.49
N ILE A 61 9.07 7.37 -14.09
CA ILE A 61 9.50 7.78 -12.76
C ILE A 61 10.35 9.03 -12.92
N ASP A 62 9.91 10.15 -12.36
CA ASP A 62 10.56 11.45 -12.47
C ASP A 62 10.93 11.76 -13.95
N ASP A 63 9.92 11.66 -14.83
CA ASP A 63 9.96 11.87 -16.29
C ASP A 63 10.83 10.88 -17.09
N VAL A 64 11.41 9.86 -16.44
CA VAL A 64 12.21 8.82 -17.10
C VAL A 64 11.36 7.56 -17.32
N ASP A 65 11.26 7.10 -18.56
CA ASP A 65 10.58 5.85 -18.91
C ASP A 65 11.29 4.66 -18.25
N VAL A 66 10.55 3.89 -17.43
CA VAL A 66 11.11 2.75 -16.71
C VAL A 66 11.66 1.67 -17.65
N THR A 67 11.18 1.59 -18.90
CA THR A 67 11.66 0.62 -19.88
C THR A 67 13.08 0.91 -20.37
N THR A 68 13.55 2.15 -20.26
CA THR A 68 14.91 2.56 -20.60
C THR A 68 15.93 2.30 -19.48
N MET A 69 15.44 2.03 -18.25
CA MET A 69 16.28 1.80 -17.10
C MET A 69 16.75 0.33 -17.03
N ASP A 70 17.91 0.07 -16.43
CA ASP A 70 18.30 -1.28 -16.07
C ASP A 70 17.34 -1.86 -15.03
N PRO A 71 16.67 -3.00 -15.30
CA PRO A 71 15.60 -3.51 -14.44
C PRO A 71 16.10 -3.95 -13.06
N VAL A 72 17.37 -4.34 -12.93
CA VAL A 72 17.93 -4.75 -11.63
C VAL A 72 18.19 -3.52 -10.78
N ARG A 73 18.75 -2.46 -11.35
CA ARG A 73 18.96 -1.18 -10.64
C ARG A 73 17.64 -0.55 -10.25
N LEU A 74 16.65 -0.51 -11.16
CA LEU A 74 15.31 -0.01 -10.88
C LEU A 74 14.67 -0.74 -9.69
N ARG A 75 14.65 -2.09 -9.71
CA ARG A 75 14.05 -2.88 -8.62
C ARG A 75 14.76 -2.70 -7.28
N ARG A 76 16.07 -2.43 -7.28
CA ARG A 76 16.83 -2.16 -6.06
C ARG A 76 16.62 -0.76 -5.50
N SER A 77 16.20 0.20 -6.33
CA SER A 77 15.89 1.57 -5.91
C SER A 77 14.45 1.73 -5.39
N ILE A 78 13.60 0.74 -5.56
CA ILE A 78 12.20 0.74 -5.14
C ILE A 78 12.00 -0.23 -4.00
N GLY A 79 11.37 0.21 -2.91
CA GLY A 79 10.92 -0.67 -1.85
C GLY A 79 9.65 -1.44 -2.28
N TYR A 80 9.62 -2.75 -2.10
CA TYR A 80 8.47 -3.56 -2.46
C TYR A 80 8.01 -4.43 -1.29
N VAL A 81 6.78 -4.21 -0.86
CA VAL A 81 6.11 -4.99 0.18
C VAL A 81 5.09 -5.91 -0.47
N LEU A 82 5.27 -7.21 -0.30
CA LEU A 82 4.42 -8.26 -0.85
C LEU A 82 3.30 -8.64 0.12
N GLN A 83 2.18 -9.11 -0.40
CA GLN A 83 1.00 -9.56 0.35
C GLN A 83 1.33 -10.58 1.47
N SER A 84 2.23 -11.53 1.21
CA SER A 84 2.65 -12.56 2.17
C SER A 84 3.94 -12.18 2.94
N GLY A 85 4.35 -10.90 2.94
CA GLY A 85 5.64 -10.45 3.46
C GLY A 85 6.82 -10.88 2.58
N GLY A 86 6.74 -11.98 1.86
CA GLY A 86 7.76 -12.49 0.93
C GLY A 86 9.13 -12.69 1.56
N LEU A 87 9.19 -13.02 2.85
CA LEU A 87 10.44 -13.26 3.57
C LEU A 87 11.07 -14.56 3.11
N LEU A 88 12.41 -14.57 3.05
CA LEU A 88 13.16 -15.78 2.77
C LEU A 88 13.18 -16.68 4.01
N PRO A 89 12.56 -17.88 3.97
CA PRO A 89 12.32 -18.68 5.16
C PRO A 89 13.61 -19.25 5.78
N HIS A 90 14.66 -19.37 4.98
CA HIS A 90 15.99 -19.89 5.39
C HIS A 90 16.94 -18.78 5.86
N ARG A 91 16.48 -17.53 5.96
CA ARG A 91 17.25 -16.40 6.47
C ARG A 91 16.60 -15.84 7.72
N THR A 92 17.43 -15.36 8.63
CA THR A 92 16.97 -14.66 9.82
C THR A 92 16.32 -13.34 9.47
N VAL A 93 15.65 -12.72 10.44
CA VAL A 93 15.03 -11.40 10.32
C VAL A 93 16.03 -10.35 9.83
N VAL A 94 17.17 -10.24 10.53
CA VAL A 94 18.20 -9.26 10.16
C VAL A 94 18.79 -9.53 8.79
N GLU A 95 18.94 -10.78 8.39
CA GLU A 95 19.41 -11.13 7.05
C GLU A 95 18.38 -10.81 5.96
N ASN A 96 17.08 -11.00 6.21
CA ASN A 96 16.01 -10.60 5.31
C ASN A 96 16.04 -9.11 5.06
N ILE A 97 16.15 -8.29 6.10
CA ILE A 97 16.18 -6.83 5.99
C ILE A 97 17.46 -6.36 5.28
N ALA A 98 18.61 -6.97 5.58
CA ALA A 98 19.91 -6.61 5.04
C ALA A 98 20.13 -6.98 3.55
N ILE A 99 19.21 -7.72 2.91
CA ILE A 99 19.39 -8.21 1.53
C ILE A 99 19.62 -7.06 0.55
N VAL A 100 18.73 -6.08 0.49
CA VAL A 100 18.82 -5.03 -0.52
C VAL A 100 20.01 -4.11 -0.28
N PRO A 101 20.31 -3.64 0.93
CA PRO A 101 21.58 -2.96 1.24
C PRO A 101 22.81 -3.73 0.77
N ARG A 102 22.86 -5.05 1.00
CA ARG A 102 23.96 -5.91 0.55
C ARG A 102 24.07 -5.98 -0.97
N LEU A 103 22.95 -6.10 -1.67
CA LEU A 103 22.91 -6.10 -3.14
C LEU A 103 23.34 -4.73 -3.73
N ASN A 104 23.19 -3.66 -2.96
CA ASN A 104 23.65 -2.31 -3.31
C ASN A 104 25.11 -2.03 -2.89
N GLY A 105 25.83 -3.04 -2.43
CA GLY A 105 27.25 -2.94 -2.13
C GLY A 105 27.63 -2.58 -0.69
N ALA A 106 26.65 -2.45 0.23
CA ALA A 106 26.95 -2.23 1.64
C ALA A 106 27.77 -3.39 2.22
N THR A 107 28.69 -3.09 3.12
CA THR A 107 29.44 -4.13 3.85
C THR A 107 28.49 -4.97 4.74
N ARG A 108 28.95 -6.14 5.20
CA ARG A 108 28.12 -6.95 6.12
C ARG A 108 27.79 -6.21 7.42
N PRO A 109 28.75 -5.55 8.10
CA PRO A 109 28.46 -4.77 9.30
C PRO A 109 27.44 -3.65 9.04
N ASP A 110 27.65 -2.82 8.01
CA ASP A 110 26.78 -1.68 7.71
C ASP A 110 25.35 -2.13 7.38
N ALA A 111 25.19 -3.18 6.56
CA ALA A 111 23.88 -3.73 6.22
C ALA A 111 23.17 -4.31 7.46
N ARG A 112 23.92 -4.92 8.39
CA ARG A 112 23.38 -5.42 9.66
C ARG A 112 22.91 -4.25 10.55
N GLU A 113 23.71 -3.20 10.67
CA GLU A 113 23.37 -2.02 11.47
C GLU A 113 22.10 -1.34 10.93
N ARG A 114 22.04 -1.13 9.62
CA ARG A 114 20.82 -0.63 8.96
C ARG A 114 19.60 -1.52 9.23
N ALA A 115 19.78 -2.83 9.18
CA ALA A 115 18.69 -3.76 9.45
C ALA A 115 18.18 -3.65 10.90
N LEU A 116 19.06 -3.48 11.87
CA LEU A 116 18.69 -3.26 13.27
C LEU A 116 17.99 -1.92 13.48
N THR A 117 18.47 -0.86 12.84
CA THR A 117 17.79 0.44 12.83
C THR A 117 16.38 0.34 12.22
N MET A 118 16.22 -0.43 11.14
CA MET A 118 14.90 -0.63 10.53
C MET A 118 13.94 -1.46 11.41
N LEU A 119 14.44 -2.38 12.23
CA LEU A 119 13.61 -3.04 13.24
C LEU A 119 13.04 -2.04 14.24
N ASP A 120 13.87 -1.12 14.76
CA ASP A 120 13.41 -0.07 15.67
C ASP A 120 12.37 0.83 14.98
N THR A 121 12.63 1.20 13.71
CA THR A 121 11.73 2.05 12.90
C THR A 121 10.34 1.45 12.74
N VAL A 122 10.23 0.11 12.62
CA VAL A 122 8.93 -0.57 12.48
C VAL A 122 8.39 -1.11 13.82
N GLY A 123 8.94 -0.66 14.95
CA GLY A 123 8.48 -1.04 16.28
C GLY A 123 8.67 -2.51 16.62
N LEU A 124 9.74 -3.13 16.13
CA LEU A 124 10.11 -4.51 16.46
C LEU A 124 11.33 -4.55 17.38
N ASP A 125 11.28 -5.42 18.40
CA ASP A 125 12.39 -5.65 19.29
C ASP A 125 13.59 -6.23 18.53
N ARG A 126 14.79 -5.73 18.81
CA ARG A 126 16.07 -6.22 18.27
C ARG A 126 16.35 -7.70 18.60
N ASP A 127 15.74 -8.21 19.65
CA ASP A 127 15.85 -9.63 20.03
C ASP A 127 15.25 -10.56 18.97
N LEU A 128 14.38 -10.03 18.10
CA LEU A 128 13.85 -10.78 16.96
C LEU A 128 14.86 -10.94 15.81
N ALA A 129 15.97 -10.19 15.81
CA ALA A 129 16.94 -10.14 14.70
C ALA A 129 17.48 -11.50 14.28
N SER A 130 17.66 -12.42 15.24
CA SER A 130 18.20 -13.77 15.01
C SER A 130 17.14 -14.83 14.70
N ARG A 131 15.84 -14.49 14.82
CA ARG A 131 14.74 -15.41 14.54
C ARG A 131 14.55 -15.62 13.04
N PHE A 132 13.96 -16.76 12.70
CA PHE A 132 13.51 -17.06 11.34
C PHE A 132 12.04 -16.66 11.16
N PRO A 133 11.57 -16.40 9.91
CA PRO A 133 10.19 -16.02 9.63
C PRO A 133 9.14 -16.94 10.28
N ALA A 134 9.36 -18.25 10.29
CA ALA A 134 8.44 -19.23 10.90
C ALA A 134 8.24 -19.05 12.43
N GLN A 135 9.14 -18.30 13.09
CA GLN A 135 9.08 -18.02 14.53
C GLN A 135 8.39 -16.68 14.86
N LEU A 136 7.85 -16.01 13.84
CA LEU A 136 7.20 -14.71 13.94
C LEU A 136 5.70 -14.83 13.75
N SER A 137 4.93 -13.97 14.42
CA SER A 137 3.53 -13.76 14.09
C SER A 137 3.36 -13.14 12.69
N GLY A 138 2.18 -13.26 12.08
CA GLY A 138 1.90 -12.64 10.77
C GLY A 138 2.15 -11.14 10.73
N GLY A 139 1.75 -10.41 11.79
CA GLY A 139 2.02 -8.98 11.92
C GLY A 139 3.52 -8.66 12.03
N GLN A 140 4.29 -9.47 12.77
CA GLN A 140 5.74 -9.31 12.85
C GLN A 140 6.41 -9.59 11.50
N GLN A 141 5.99 -10.63 10.77
CA GLN A 141 6.48 -10.91 9.42
C GLN A 141 6.21 -9.74 8.47
N GLN A 142 5.03 -9.14 8.57
CA GLN A 142 4.65 -7.99 7.76
C GLN A 142 5.53 -6.78 8.08
N ARG A 143 5.76 -6.45 9.34
CA ARG A 143 6.68 -5.38 9.76
C ARG A 143 8.11 -5.63 9.26
N VAL A 144 8.59 -6.87 9.31
CA VAL A 144 9.90 -7.24 8.73
C VAL A 144 9.91 -7.01 7.21
N GLY A 145 8.82 -7.30 6.51
CA GLY A 145 8.65 -7.01 5.09
C GLY A 145 8.74 -5.50 4.78
N VAL A 146 8.10 -4.67 5.60
CA VAL A 146 8.19 -3.20 5.50
C VAL A 146 9.62 -2.72 5.82
N ALA A 147 10.23 -3.21 6.90
CA ALA A 147 11.61 -2.89 7.26
C ALA A 147 12.59 -3.22 6.13
N ARG A 148 12.43 -4.39 5.48
CA ARG A 148 13.24 -4.78 4.32
C ARG A 148 13.06 -3.83 3.14
N ALA A 149 11.82 -3.42 2.86
CA ALA A 149 11.52 -2.48 1.78
C ALA A 149 12.16 -1.11 2.02
N LEU A 150 12.23 -0.67 3.28
CA LEU A 150 12.80 0.62 3.68
C LEU A 150 14.34 0.60 3.83
N ALA A 151 14.96 -0.57 4.01
CA ALA A 151 16.37 -0.69 4.40
C ALA A 151 17.38 -0.06 3.44
N SER A 152 17.00 0.15 2.17
CA SER A 152 17.83 0.84 1.17
C SER A 152 17.47 2.31 1.01
N ASP A 153 16.63 2.86 1.89
CA ASP A 153 16.14 4.23 1.86
C ASP A 153 15.54 4.64 0.48
N PRO A 154 14.60 3.85 -0.07
CA PRO A 154 14.02 4.15 -1.37
C PRO A 154 13.12 5.39 -1.30
N ASN A 155 13.01 6.14 -2.42
CA ASN A 155 12.06 7.24 -2.54
C ASN A 155 10.64 6.75 -2.83
N ILE A 156 10.51 5.54 -3.40
CA ILE A 156 9.23 4.94 -3.81
C ILE A 156 9.03 3.63 -3.07
N LEU A 157 7.82 3.46 -2.51
CA LEU A 157 7.35 2.21 -1.93
C LEU A 157 6.16 1.69 -2.73
N LEU A 158 6.22 0.44 -3.15
CA LEU A 158 5.12 -0.30 -3.74
C LEU A 158 4.60 -1.30 -2.72
N MET A 159 3.29 -1.31 -2.46
CA MET A 159 2.67 -2.20 -1.48
C MET A 159 1.51 -2.96 -2.12
N ASP A 160 1.65 -4.28 -2.22
CA ASP A 160 0.67 -5.18 -2.86
C ASP A 160 -0.12 -5.92 -1.76
N GLU A 161 -1.30 -5.44 -1.40
CA GLU A 161 -2.19 -5.99 -0.35
C GLU A 161 -1.46 -6.33 0.96
N PRO A 162 -0.67 -5.42 1.55
CA PRO A 162 0.25 -5.76 2.63
C PRO A 162 -0.45 -6.25 3.90
N PHE A 163 -1.73 -5.96 4.09
CA PHE A 163 -2.47 -6.34 5.30
C PHE A 163 -3.47 -7.48 5.08
N GLY A 164 -3.54 -8.07 3.88
CA GLY A 164 -4.53 -9.09 3.53
C GLY A 164 -4.50 -10.35 4.40
N ALA A 165 -3.33 -10.73 4.92
CA ALA A 165 -3.13 -11.93 5.75
C ALA A 165 -2.97 -11.61 7.25
N VAL A 166 -3.29 -10.37 7.70
CA VAL A 166 -3.09 -9.92 9.08
C VAL A 166 -4.42 -9.88 9.83
N ASP A 167 -4.40 -10.29 11.09
CA ASP A 167 -5.55 -10.20 12.01
C ASP A 167 -6.12 -8.76 12.07
N PRO A 168 -7.44 -8.56 12.12
CA PRO A 168 -8.07 -7.24 12.07
C PRO A 168 -7.62 -6.27 13.16
N ILE A 169 -7.31 -6.74 14.37
CA ILE A 169 -6.85 -5.87 15.47
C ILE A 169 -5.42 -5.39 15.18
N VAL A 170 -4.54 -6.32 14.80
CA VAL A 170 -3.15 -6.02 14.43
C VAL A 170 -3.09 -5.15 13.18
N ARG A 171 -3.99 -5.38 12.21
CA ARG A 171 -4.09 -4.59 10.98
C ARG A 171 -4.28 -3.10 11.25
N ARG A 172 -5.20 -2.73 12.15
CA ARG A 172 -5.44 -1.31 12.51
C ARG A 172 -4.19 -0.64 13.08
N SER A 173 -3.45 -1.34 13.95
CA SER A 173 -2.19 -0.85 14.50
C SER A 173 -1.16 -0.61 13.39
N LEU A 174 -0.99 -1.59 12.48
CA LEU A 174 -0.07 -1.49 11.36
C LEU A 174 -0.41 -0.36 10.37
N GLN A 175 -1.70 -0.14 10.13
CA GLN A 175 -2.18 0.97 9.30
C GLN A 175 -1.84 2.32 9.93
N HIS A 176 -2.09 2.47 11.22
CA HIS A 176 -1.73 3.69 11.95
C HIS A 176 -0.22 3.93 11.92
N GLU A 177 0.58 2.91 12.20
CA GLU A 177 2.04 2.98 12.16
C GLU A 177 2.57 3.33 10.76
N LEU A 178 2.01 2.74 9.70
CA LEU A 178 2.38 3.06 8.33
C LEU A 178 2.10 4.53 7.99
N ARG A 179 0.98 5.06 8.47
CA ARG A 179 0.62 6.46 8.27
C ARG A 179 1.59 7.41 8.98
N GLU A 180 1.94 7.12 10.23
CA GLU A 180 2.93 7.91 10.97
C GLU A 180 4.33 7.80 10.35
N LEU A 181 4.71 6.61 9.89
CA LEU A 181 5.95 6.38 9.18
C LEU A 181 6.01 7.20 7.87
N GLN A 182 4.92 7.23 7.10
CA GLN A 182 4.82 8.03 5.88
C GLN A 182 4.98 9.52 6.16
N ARG A 183 4.33 10.04 7.20
CA ARG A 183 4.45 11.46 7.60
C ARG A 183 5.88 11.83 7.97
N THR A 184 6.60 10.91 8.61
CA THR A 184 7.98 11.12 9.07
C THR A 184 9.00 10.98 7.93
N LEU A 185 8.83 9.97 7.08
CA LEU A 185 9.81 9.64 6.04
C LEU A 185 9.55 10.33 4.69
N GLY A 186 8.34 10.84 4.46
CA GLY A 186 7.98 11.56 3.23
C GLY A 186 8.17 10.73 1.96
N LYS A 187 7.91 9.42 1.99
CA LYS A 187 8.06 8.54 0.82
C LYS A 187 6.88 8.67 -0.13
N THR A 188 7.10 8.39 -1.42
CA THR A 188 6.03 8.21 -2.40
C THR A 188 5.54 6.78 -2.32
N ILE A 189 4.25 6.58 -2.00
CA ILE A 189 3.67 5.25 -1.82
C ILE A 189 2.59 5.00 -2.87
N LEU A 190 2.72 3.90 -3.62
CA LEU A 190 1.63 3.32 -4.39
C LEU A 190 1.19 2.03 -3.68
N PHE A 191 -0.02 2.08 -3.16
CA PHE A 191 -0.61 1.02 -2.35
C PHE A 191 -1.76 0.36 -3.09
N VAL A 192 -1.84 -0.96 -3.06
CA VAL A 192 -2.92 -1.74 -3.66
C VAL A 192 -3.67 -2.49 -2.56
N THR A 193 -4.99 -2.39 -2.58
CA THR A 193 -5.87 -3.16 -1.70
C THR A 193 -7.21 -3.46 -2.39
N HIS A 194 -7.96 -4.41 -1.84
CA HIS A 194 -9.37 -4.62 -2.16
C HIS A 194 -10.30 -4.06 -1.07
N ASP A 195 -9.73 -3.54 0.02
CA ASP A 195 -10.46 -3.02 1.18
C ASP A 195 -10.57 -1.49 1.11
N ILE A 196 -11.81 -1.00 0.96
CA ILE A 196 -12.07 0.45 0.89
C ILE A 196 -11.79 1.15 2.23
N ASP A 197 -11.94 0.46 3.36
CA ASP A 197 -11.64 1.05 4.67
C ASP A 197 -10.14 1.28 4.86
N GLU A 198 -9.29 0.39 4.31
CA GLU A 198 -7.85 0.63 4.24
C GLU A 198 -7.52 1.86 3.38
N ALA A 199 -8.16 1.98 2.22
CA ALA A 199 -7.95 3.12 1.34
C ALA A 199 -8.34 4.44 2.02
N LEU A 200 -9.51 4.48 2.67
CA LEU A 200 -9.99 5.66 3.42
C LEU A 200 -9.06 6.02 4.59
N ALA A 201 -8.46 5.03 5.25
CA ALA A 201 -7.59 5.25 6.40
C ALA A 201 -6.18 5.73 6.02
N LEU A 202 -5.65 5.30 4.86
CA LEU A 202 -4.22 5.47 4.53
C LEU A 202 -3.95 6.51 3.45
N ALA A 203 -4.91 6.73 2.53
CA ALA A 203 -4.64 7.48 1.32
C ALA A 203 -4.61 8.99 1.53
N ASP A 204 -3.70 9.66 0.84
CA ASP A 204 -3.86 11.06 0.45
C ASP A 204 -4.83 11.17 -0.74
N GLU A 205 -4.79 10.17 -1.63
CA GLU A 205 -5.63 10.08 -2.81
C GLU A 205 -6.00 8.63 -3.10
N ILE A 206 -7.27 8.39 -3.44
CA ILE A 206 -7.82 7.07 -3.78
C ILE A 206 -8.14 7.04 -5.26
N ILE A 207 -7.77 5.94 -5.92
CA ILE A 207 -8.17 5.61 -7.29
C ILE A 207 -8.98 4.31 -7.24
N ILE A 208 -10.27 4.40 -7.49
CA ILE A 208 -11.16 3.23 -7.59
C ILE A 208 -11.04 2.63 -8.98
N VAL A 209 -10.57 1.38 -9.03
CA VAL A 209 -10.29 0.65 -10.26
C VAL A 209 -11.38 -0.40 -10.48
N ALA A 210 -12.17 -0.20 -11.52
CA ALA A 210 -13.14 -1.18 -12.03
C ALA A 210 -12.45 -2.24 -12.91
N ALA A 211 -13.24 -3.17 -13.48
CA ALA A 211 -12.71 -4.21 -14.35
C ALA A 211 -11.82 -3.64 -15.48
N HIS A 212 -10.80 -4.41 -15.86
CA HIS A 212 -9.83 -4.07 -16.92
C HIS A 212 -9.04 -2.77 -16.69
N GLY A 213 -8.84 -2.39 -15.42
CA GLY A 213 -8.06 -1.21 -15.07
C GLY A 213 -8.80 0.12 -15.23
N VAL A 214 -10.07 0.13 -15.62
CA VAL A 214 -10.84 1.37 -15.80
C VAL A 214 -10.91 2.14 -14.49
N ILE A 215 -10.49 3.40 -14.50
CA ILE A 215 -10.60 4.29 -13.35
C ILE A 215 -12.06 4.74 -13.24
N ALA A 216 -12.76 4.24 -12.23
CA ALA A 216 -14.15 4.60 -11.95
C ALA A 216 -14.28 5.96 -11.25
N GLN A 217 -13.36 6.27 -10.35
CA GLN A 217 -13.24 7.57 -9.69
C GLN A 217 -11.83 7.74 -9.13
N ARG A 218 -11.39 9.00 -9.09
CA ARG A 218 -10.17 9.46 -8.41
C ARG A 218 -10.52 10.64 -7.52
N GLY A 219 -9.95 10.72 -6.32
CA GLY A 219 -10.16 11.83 -5.40
C GLY A 219 -9.61 11.58 -4.01
N THR A 220 -9.73 12.57 -3.15
CA THR A 220 -9.41 12.43 -1.73
C THR A 220 -10.38 11.46 -1.03
N PRO A 221 -10.02 10.87 0.13
CA PRO A 221 -10.93 10.05 0.92
C PRO A 221 -12.29 10.72 1.17
N THR A 222 -12.28 12.02 1.47
CA THR A 222 -13.50 12.79 1.71
C THR A 222 -14.37 12.89 0.45
N GLU A 223 -13.78 13.18 -0.72
CA GLU A 223 -14.51 13.26 -1.99
C GLU A 223 -15.13 11.92 -2.38
N ILE A 224 -14.36 10.84 -2.24
CA ILE A 224 -14.83 9.47 -2.52
C ILE A 224 -16.03 9.11 -1.64
N LEU A 225 -15.99 9.46 -0.37
CA LEU A 225 -17.05 9.14 0.59
C LEU A 225 -18.30 10.01 0.39
N THR A 226 -18.12 11.31 0.11
CA THR A 226 -19.22 12.28 0.08
C THR A 226 -19.83 12.53 -1.30
N ARG A 227 -19.08 12.21 -2.37
CA ARG A 227 -19.45 12.49 -3.77
C ARG A 227 -19.10 11.35 -4.71
N PRO A 228 -19.69 10.15 -4.52
CA PRO A 228 -19.45 9.04 -5.43
C PRO A 228 -19.88 9.39 -6.84
N ALA A 229 -19.01 9.14 -7.84
CA ALA A 229 -19.21 9.55 -9.23
C ALA A 229 -20.38 8.82 -9.92
N ASN A 230 -20.70 7.61 -9.47
CA ASN A 230 -21.77 6.79 -10.03
C ASN A 230 -22.24 5.72 -9.01
N ALA A 231 -23.28 4.97 -9.39
CA ALA A 231 -23.85 3.93 -8.53
C ALA A 231 -22.87 2.81 -8.18
N PHE A 232 -21.97 2.40 -9.11
CA PHE A 232 -20.93 1.41 -8.84
C PHE A 232 -20.00 1.89 -7.72
N VAL A 233 -19.54 3.13 -7.77
CA VAL A 233 -18.67 3.70 -6.74
C VAL A 233 -19.43 3.81 -5.40
N ALA A 234 -20.67 4.27 -5.41
CA ALA A 234 -21.50 4.38 -4.20
C ALA A 234 -21.69 3.02 -3.51
N GLU A 235 -21.96 1.98 -4.29
CA GLU A 235 -22.08 0.60 -3.79
C GLU A 235 -20.73 0.06 -3.27
N PHE A 236 -19.67 0.25 -4.04
CA PHE A 236 -18.33 -0.22 -3.68
C PHE A 236 -17.83 0.44 -2.39
N VAL A 237 -18.00 1.75 -2.26
CA VAL A 237 -17.68 2.52 -1.05
C VAL A 237 -18.62 2.15 0.09
N GLY A 238 -19.86 1.75 -0.23
CA GLY A 238 -20.86 1.39 0.76
C GLY A 238 -21.38 2.61 1.51
N VAL A 239 -21.62 3.73 0.82
CA VAL A 239 -22.14 4.97 1.45
C VAL A 239 -23.51 4.78 2.10
N ASP A 240 -24.28 3.80 1.61
CA ASP A 240 -25.61 3.44 2.13
C ASP A 240 -25.57 2.39 3.25
N ARG A 241 -24.40 1.86 3.59
CA ARG A 241 -24.28 0.88 4.68
C ARG A 241 -24.66 1.51 6.01
N PRO A 242 -25.46 0.83 6.85
CA PRO A 242 -25.87 1.36 8.16
C PRO A 242 -24.69 1.82 9.03
N GLU A 243 -23.57 1.11 8.95
CA GLU A 243 -22.35 1.40 9.71
C GLU A 243 -21.65 2.70 9.30
N ARG A 244 -21.96 3.23 8.10
CA ARG A 244 -21.42 4.50 7.59
C ARG A 244 -22.40 5.67 7.72
N ARG A 245 -23.67 5.38 8.04
CA ARG A 245 -24.68 6.40 8.32
C ARG A 245 -24.68 6.74 9.79
N LEU A 246 -23.83 7.67 10.17
CA LEU A 246 -23.64 8.09 11.54
C LEU A 246 -24.59 9.22 11.89
N ARG A 247 -25.07 9.22 13.13
CA ARG A 247 -25.92 10.26 13.71
C ARG A 247 -25.30 10.77 15.00
N LEU A 248 -25.48 12.03 15.29
CA LEU A 248 -25.20 12.58 16.60
C LEU A 248 -26.42 12.40 17.49
N ALA A 249 -26.23 11.89 18.68
CA ALA A 249 -27.25 11.75 19.72
C ALA A 249 -26.69 12.31 21.04
N ASP A 250 -27.55 12.89 21.86
CA ASP A 250 -27.17 13.27 23.22
C ASP A 250 -27.49 12.12 24.18
N ALA A 251 -26.53 11.71 24.95
CA ALA A 251 -26.66 10.72 26.02
C ALA A 251 -26.19 11.33 27.33
N ALA A 252 -27.15 11.87 28.09
CA ALA A 252 -26.91 12.49 29.39
C ALA A 252 -25.90 13.67 29.34
N GLY A 253 -25.99 14.53 28.34
CA GLY A 253 -25.13 15.69 28.16
C GLY A 253 -23.78 15.39 27.49
N VAL A 254 -23.59 14.15 26.98
CA VAL A 254 -22.43 13.75 26.19
C VAL A 254 -22.89 13.52 24.74
N GLU A 255 -22.24 14.19 23.79
CA GLU A 255 -22.48 13.94 22.36
C GLU A 255 -21.91 12.58 21.98
N VAL A 256 -22.78 11.67 21.60
CA VAL A 256 -22.45 10.30 21.20
C VAL A 256 -22.71 10.14 19.71
N VAL A 257 -21.78 9.51 19.01
CA VAL A 257 -21.96 9.11 17.62
C VAL A 257 -22.61 7.74 17.61
N THR A 258 -23.76 7.62 16.95
CA THR A 258 -24.50 6.36 16.80
C THR A 258 -24.53 5.92 15.33
N ASP A 259 -24.70 4.61 15.10
CA ASP A 259 -25.04 4.08 13.79
C ASP A 259 -26.53 4.36 13.42
N ALA A 260 -26.93 3.92 12.23
CA ALA A 260 -28.31 4.09 11.76
C ALA A 260 -29.36 3.37 12.63
N SER A 261 -28.95 2.35 13.43
CA SER A 261 -29.80 1.60 14.36
C SER A 261 -29.87 2.23 15.76
N GLY A 262 -29.13 3.32 16.00
CA GLY A 262 -29.06 4.00 17.29
C GLY A 262 -28.05 3.40 18.26
N ARG A 263 -27.17 2.47 17.83
CA ARG A 263 -26.14 1.91 18.70
C ARG A 263 -24.97 2.88 18.80
N PRO A 264 -24.45 3.15 20.00
CA PRO A 264 -23.30 4.01 20.18
C PRO A 264 -22.04 3.34 19.61
N ILE A 265 -21.25 4.11 18.83
CA ILE A 265 -19.99 3.68 18.22
C ILE A 265 -18.81 4.52 18.66
N GLY A 266 -19.04 5.66 19.29
CA GLY A 266 -18.00 6.54 19.83
C GLY A 266 -18.56 7.83 20.40
N THR A 267 -17.67 8.64 20.94
CA THR A 267 -17.95 10.01 21.39
C THR A 267 -17.31 11.01 20.44
N LEU A 268 -17.90 12.20 20.32
CA LEU A 268 -17.30 13.28 19.55
C LEU A 268 -16.24 13.97 20.41
N GLU A 269 -15.00 14.01 19.93
CA GLU A 269 -13.94 14.82 20.51
C GLU A 269 -14.10 16.26 19.98
N ARG A 270 -14.13 17.25 20.90
CA ARG A 270 -14.25 18.68 20.57
C ARG A 270 -12.92 19.35 20.36
#